data_78d5081b88d203520eb7c8e910f1034b
#
_entry.id   78d5081b88d203520eb7c8e910f1034b
#
_cell.length_a   1.000
_cell.length_b   1.000
_cell.length_c   1.000
_cell.angle_alpha   90.00
_cell.angle_beta   90.00
_cell.angle_gamma   90.00
#
_symmetry.space_group_name_H-M   'P 1'
#
loop_
_entity.id
_entity.type
_entity.pdbx_description
1 polymer ?
#
loop_
_entity_poly.entity_id
_entity_poly.type
_entity_poly.pdbx_seq_one_letter_code
_entity_poly.pdbx_strand_id
1 'polypeptide(L)'
;NDWITPHENFHIVLDKPVFYYWLVALSYKLFGVSEWSARLPSALAAMACAWLVYSFARARWSRWEALWAVLILLTSTEFFLLSRIVIFDMTLTFCQALALTCFYEAAHADSVARQRIFCAMMYLALGTGTLIKGLIGVVIPVMVIFFYMLLGKRWEILRRIYLIPGMLLFCAVVLPWYVQANARNPGFLSYYIWQEHFGR
;
A
#
# COMPACT_ATOMS: atom_id res chain seq x y z
N ASN A 1 -14.85 -4.55 -21.33
CA ASN A 1 -14.49 -4.00 -20.01
C ASN A 1 -14.14 -5.18 -19.09
N ASP A 2 -12.87 -5.54 -19.02
CA ASP A 2 -12.40 -6.53 -18.06
C ASP A 2 -11.66 -5.83 -16.90
N TRP A 3 -12.23 -5.93 -15.69
CA TRP A 3 -11.68 -5.34 -14.47
C TRP A 3 -10.79 -6.32 -13.68
N ILE A 4 -10.68 -7.57 -14.18
CA ILE A 4 -9.97 -8.63 -13.46
C ILE A 4 -8.64 -8.92 -14.13
N THR A 5 -8.64 -9.02 -15.48
CA THR A 5 -7.45 -9.34 -16.26
C THR A 5 -6.92 -8.07 -16.94
N PRO A 6 -5.79 -7.51 -16.51
CA PRO A 6 -5.16 -6.38 -17.20
C PRO A 6 -4.69 -6.77 -18.60
N HIS A 7 -4.87 -5.85 -19.55
CA HIS A 7 -4.41 -6.02 -20.92
C HIS A 7 -3.50 -4.85 -21.31
N GLU A 8 -2.42 -5.15 -21.97
CA GLU A 8 -1.53 -4.18 -22.61
C GLU A 8 -1.35 -4.56 -24.08
N ASN A 9 -1.63 -3.64 -24.99
CA ASN A 9 -1.57 -3.89 -26.43
C ASN A 9 -2.30 -5.17 -26.87
N PHE A 10 -3.51 -5.41 -26.32
CA PHE A 10 -4.34 -6.60 -26.55
C PHE A 10 -3.78 -7.93 -26.01
N HIS A 11 -2.65 -7.92 -25.31
CA HIS A 11 -2.10 -9.08 -24.63
C HIS A 11 -2.45 -9.05 -23.14
N ILE A 12 -2.68 -10.22 -22.57
CA ILE A 12 -2.91 -10.39 -21.13
C ILE A 12 -1.58 -10.15 -20.41
N VAL A 13 -1.59 -9.22 -19.45
CA VAL A 13 -0.43 -8.91 -18.63
C VAL A 13 -0.79 -9.15 -17.15
N LEU A 14 -0.21 -10.20 -16.59
CA LEU A 14 -0.46 -10.63 -15.20
C LEU A 14 0.77 -10.47 -14.30
N ASP A 15 1.72 -9.64 -14.71
CA ASP A 15 2.98 -9.40 -13.97
C ASP A 15 2.75 -8.64 -12.67
N LYS A 16 1.71 -7.82 -12.62
CA LYS A 16 1.35 -7.04 -11.44
C LYS A 16 -0.16 -7.15 -11.16
N PRO A 17 -0.55 -7.12 -9.87
CA PRO A 17 -1.95 -7.07 -9.49
C PRO A 17 -2.65 -5.79 -9.96
N VAL A 18 -3.98 -5.77 -9.86
CA VAL A 18 -4.85 -4.90 -10.63
C VAL A 18 -5.12 -3.52 -10.03
N PHE A 19 -4.87 -3.30 -8.74
CA PHE A 19 -5.39 -2.13 -8.03
C PHE A 19 -4.92 -0.79 -8.63
N TYR A 20 -3.67 -0.69 -9.04
CA TYR A 20 -3.16 0.53 -9.66
C TYR A 20 -3.82 0.80 -11.02
N TYR A 21 -4.07 -0.24 -11.82
CA TYR A 21 -4.80 -0.12 -13.08
C TYR A 21 -6.23 0.38 -12.85
N TRP A 22 -6.89 -0.04 -11.77
CA TRP A 22 -8.21 0.48 -11.41
C TRP A 22 -8.17 1.97 -11.08
N LEU A 23 -7.15 2.45 -10.38
CA LEU A 23 -6.99 3.87 -10.08
C LEU A 23 -6.81 4.70 -11.36
N VAL A 24 -5.98 4.23 -12.28
CA VAL A 24 -5.76 4.90 -13.58
C VAL A 24 -7.04 4.86 -14.43
N ALA A 25 -7.71 3.72 -14.51
CA ALA A 25 -8.98 3.58 -15.24
C ALA A 25 -10.08 4.49 -14.68
N LEU A 26 -10.17 4.61 -13.35
CA LEU A 26 -11.08 5.54 -12.68
C LEU A 26 -10.74 7.00 -13.03
N SER A 27 -9.47 7.36 -13.01
CA SER A 27 -9.01 8.69 -13.40
C SER A 27 -9.38 9.00 -14.86
N TYR A 28 -9.17 8.06 -15.77
CA TYR A 28 -9.60 8.21 -17.18
C TYR A 28 -11.10 8.37 -17.34
N LYS A 29 -11.87 7.64 -16.56
CA LYS A 29 -13.34 7.73 -16.59
C LYS A 29 -13.86 9.09 -16.11
N LEU A 30 -13.19 9.69 -15.13
CA LEU A 30 -13.61 10.97 -14.53
C LEU A 30 -13.11 12.19 -15.33
N PHE A 31 -11.90 12.13 -15.87
CA PHE A 31 -11.19 13.29 -16.43
C PHE A 31 -10.83 13.13 -17.91
N GLY A 32 -11.23 12.02 -18.53
CA GLY A 32 -10.84 11.70 -19.90
C GLY A 32 -9.42 11.12 -20.00
N VAL A 33 -9.12 10.54 -21.16
CA VAL A 33 -7.81 9.90 -21.43
C VAL A 33 -6.80 10.98 -21.79
N SER A 34 -5.81 11.18 -20.92
CA SER A 34 -4.71 12.14 -21.12
C SER A 34 -3.50 11.73 -20.26
N GLU A 35 -2.33 12.27 -20.56
CA GLU A 35 -1.14 12.07 -19.71
C GLU A 35 -1.32 12.58 -18.29
N TRP A 36 -2.05 13.68 -18.13
CA TRP A 36 -2.33 14.25 -16.83
C TRP A 36 -3.19 13.32 -15.97
N SER A 37 -4.28 12.81 -16.53
CA SER A 37 -5.18 11.88 -15.83
C SER A 37 -4.50 10.54 -15.54
N ALA A 38 -3.56 10.07 -16.38
CA ALA A 38 -2.76 8.90 -16.10
C ALA A 38 -1.85 9.06 -14.86
N ARG A 39 -1.28 10.26 -14.67
CA ARG A 39 -0.36 10.59 -13.57
C ARG A 39 -1.07 10.94 -12.27
N LEU A 40 -2.35 11.26 -12.32
CA LEU A 40 -3.13 11.71 -11.17
C LEU A 40 -3.09 10.75 -9.97
N PRO A 41 -3.22 9.41 -10.11
CA PRO A 41 -3.13 8.49 -8.99
C PRO A 41 -1.79 8.56 -8.24
N SER A 42 -0.66 8.64 -8.97
CA SER A 42 0.67 8.77 -8.36
C SER A 42 0.83 10.12 -7.63
N ALA A 43 0.34 11.21 -8.22
CA ALA A 43 0.39 12.54 -7.61
C ALA A 43 -0.47 12.62 -6.33
N LEU A 44 -1.67 12.04 -6.34
CA LEU A 44 -2.54 11.98 -5.17
C LEU A 44 -1.94 11.12 -4.06
N ALA A 45 -1.32 9.99 -4.41
CA ALA A 45 -0.62 9.14 -3.44
C ALA A 45 0.57 9.88 -2.80
N ALA A 46 1.33 10.67 -3.58
CA ALA A 46 2.41 11.50 -3.07
C ALA A 46 1.90 12.58 -2.10
N MET A 47 0.82 13.27 -2.45
CA MET A 47 0.19 14.26 -1.57
C MET A 47 -0.32 13.62 -0.27
N ALA A 48 -0.96 12.44 -0.37
CA ALA A 48 -1.44 11.70 0.79
C ALA A 48 -0.26 11.23 1.67
N CYS A 49 0.85 10.80 1.07
CA CYS A 49 2.07 10.43 1.80
C CYS A 49 2.68 11.64 2.53
N ALA A 50 2.79 12.79 1.87
CA ALA A 50 3.26 14.03 2.48
C ALA A 50 2.37 14.48 3.66
N TRP A 51 1.06 14.40 3.48
CA TRP A 51 0.09 14.67 4.54
C TRP A 51 0.22 13.70 5.72
N LEU A 52 0.41 12.41 5.43
CA LEU A 52 0.62 11.37 6.45
C LEU A 52 1.87 11.67 7.28
N VAL A 53 3.00 11.96 6.62
CA VAL A 53 4.27 12.31 7.28
C VAL A 53 4.12 13.57 8.13
N TYR A 54 3.48 14.61 7.58
CA TYR A 54 3.20 15.84 8.35
C TYR A 54 2.37 15.55 9.60
N SER A 55 1.26 14.84 9.45
CA SER A 55 0.32 14.56 10.53
C SER A 55 0.96 13.70 11.62
N PHE A 56 1.73 12.68 11.21
CA PHE A 56 2.45 11.80 12.13
C PHE A 56 3.54 12.55 12.90
N ALA A 57 4.35 13.37 12.22
CA ALA A 57 5.39 14.16 12.83
C ALA A 57 4.81 15.26 13.74
N ARG A 58 3.75 15.95 13.29
CA ARG A 58 3.09 17.02 14.05
C ARG A 58 2.49 16.53 15.36
N ALA A 59 2.03 15.29 15.41
CA ALA A 59 1.48 14.70 16.64
C ALA A 59 2.55 14.35 17.68
N ARG A 60 3.85 14.33 17.32
CA ARG A 60 4.96 13.88 18.19
C ARG A 60 6.01 14.93 18.46
N TRP A 61 6.11 15.89 17.55
CA TRP A 61 7.10 16.94 17.58
C TRP A 61 6.44 18.32 17.33
N SER A 62 7.24 19.33 17.13
CA SER A 62 6.75 20.66 16.84
C SER A 62 6.25 20.80 15.37
N ARG A 63 5.55 21.91 15.11
CA ARG A 63 5.12 22.26 13.76
C ARG A 63 6.30 22.40 12.79
N TRP A 64 7.41 22.93 13.27
CA TRP A 64 8.57 23.18 12.44
C TRP A 64 9.26 21.89 12.00
N GLU A 65 9.41 20.92 12.90
CA GLU A 65 9.97 19.60 12.61
C GLU A 65 9.08 18.84 11.61
N ALA A 66 7.76 18.93 11.77
CA ALA A 66 6.83 18.32 10.81
C ALA A 66 6.95 18.97 9.41
N LEU A 67 7.10 20.29 9.32
CA LEU A 67 7.32 20.97 8.04
C LEU A 67 8.67 20.58 7.40
N TRP A 68 9.75 20.51 8.19
CA TRP A 68 11.04 20.06 7.69
C TRP A 68 11.01 18.61 7.21
N ALA A 69 10.33 17.71 7.92
CA ALA A 69 10.18 16.32 7.48
C ALA A 69 9.50 16.24 6.11
N VAL A 70 8.42 17.01 5.89
CA VAL A 70 7.74 17.05 4.60
C VAL A 70 8.60 17.71 3.52
N LEU A 71 9.30 18.80 3.85
CA LEU A 71 10.18 19.47 2.87
C LEU A 71 11.29 18.53 2.39
N ILE A 72 11.95 17.83 3.31
CA ILE A 72 12.99 16.83 2.98
C ILE A 72 12.39 15.73 2.10
N LEU A 73 11.20 15.22 2.42
CA LEU A 73 10.53 14.20 1.62
C LEU A 73 10.24 14.71 0.20
N LEU A 74 9.63 15.89 0.06
CA LEU A 74 9.23 16.45 -1.23
C LEU A 74 10.42 16.87 -2.10
N THR A 75 11.58 17.18 -1.51
CA THR A 75 12.81 17.54 -2.22
C THR A 75 13.70 16.33 -2.49
N SER A 76 13.37 15.14 -1.96
CA SER A 76 14.04 13.90 -2.30
C SER A 76 13.82 13.59 -3.79
N THR A 77 14.90 13.38 -4.51
CA THR A 77 14.87 13.18 -5.97
C THR A 77 13.98 12.01 -6.37
N GLU A 78 14.10 10.88 -5.69
CA GLU A 78 13.31 9.69 -5.98
C GLU A 78 11.82 9.94 -5.75
N PHE A 79 11.44 10.49 -4.60
CA PHE A 79 10.05 10.80 -4.29
C PHE A 79 9.44 11.79 -5.30
N PHE A 80 10.20 12.82 -5.66
CA PHE A 80 9.79 13.81 -6.65
C PHE A 80 9.57 13.19 -8.04
N LEU A 81 10.47 12.32 -8.50
CA LEU A 81 10.34 11.65 -9.79
C LEU A 81 9.15 10.69 -9.81
N LEU A 82 9.04 9.80 -8.80
CA LEU A 82 7.98 8.80 -8.72
C LEU A 82 6.58 9.43 -8.60
N SER A 83 6.47 10.63 -8.04
CA SER A 83 5.20 11.35 -7.94
C SER A 83 4.63 11.82 -9.28
N ARG A 84 5.45 11.88 -10.34
CA ARG A 84 5.13 12.45 -11.66
C ARG A 84 5.02 11.43 -12.79
N ILE A 85 5.39 10.20 -12.54
CA ILE A 85 5.34 9.14 -13.54
C ILE A 85 4.19 8.17 -13.25
N VAL A 86 3.75 7.47 -14.30
CA VAL A 86 2.70 6.45 -14.20
C VAL A 86 3.34 5.15 -13.76
N ILE A 87 3.50 4.98 -12.44
CA ILE A 87 4.14 3.79 -11.85
C ILE A 87 3.49 3.42 -10.51
N PHE A 88 3.53 2.16 -10.18
CA PHE A 88 2.93 1.57 -8.97
C PHE A 88 3.59 2.04 -7.67
N ASP A 89 4.88 2.43 -7.73
CA ASP A 89 5.75 2.59 -6.56
C ASP A 89 5.28 3.70 -5.61
N MET A 90 4.80 4.83 -6.14
CA MET A 90 4.31 5.91 -5.28
C MET A 90 3.06 5.51 -4.49
N THR A 91 2.12 4.83 -5.13
CA THR A 91 0.90 4.34 -4.47
C THR A 91 1.24 3.23 -3.46
N LEU A 92 2.20 2.37 -3.79
CA LEU A 92 2.74 1.36 -2.88
C LEU A 92 3.41 2.01 -1.66
N THR A 93 4.25 3.02 -1.86
CA THR A 93 4.92 3.78 -0.79
C THR A 93 3.91 4.39 0.18
N PHE A 94 2.82 4.97 -0.35
CA PHE A 94 1.74 5.47 0.50
C PHE A 94 1.10 4.37 1.34
N CYS A 95 0.77 3.22 0.74
CA CYS A 95 0.18 2.10 1.47
C CYS A 95 1.11 1.57 2.56
N GLN A 96 2.39 1.42 2.28
CA GLN A 96 3.39 0.95 3.25
C GLN A 96 3.59 1.96 4.39
N ALA A 97 3.71 3.25 4.07
CA ALA A 97 3.80 4.31 5.07
C ALA A 97 2.55 4.38 5.96
N LEU A 98 1.37 4.25 5.35
CA LEU A 98 0.09 4.20 6.08
C LEU A 98 0.03 2.99 7.01
N ALA A 99 0.43 1.80 6.53
CA ALA A 99 0.45 0.59 7.35
C ALA A 99 1.36 0.73 8.57
N LEU A 100 2.58 1.26 8.38
CA LEU A 100 3.55 1.47 9.47
C LEU A 100 3.09 2.55 10.46
N THR A 101 2.52 3.63 9.96
CA THR A 101 1.95 4.70 10.80
C THR A 101 0.78 4.15 11.63
N CYS A 102 -0.14 3.42 11.00
CA CYS A 102 -1.28 2.83 11.68
C CYS A 102 -0.86 1.75 12.67
N PHE A 103 0.16 0.96 12.37
CA PHE A 103 0.77 0.03 13.32
C PHE A 103 1.25 0.76 14.58
N TYR A 104 2.01 1.84 14.40
CA TYR A 104 2.54 2.62 15.53
C TYR A 104 1.41 3.23 16.37
N GLU A 105 0.39 3.81 15.74
CA GLU A 105 -0.78 4.36 16.42
C GLU A 105 -1.57 3.28 17.17
N ALA A 106 -1.77 2.11 16.58
CA ALA A 106 -2.45 0.98 17.22
C ALA A 106 -1.68 0.46 18.43
N ALA A 107 -0.34 0.36 18.31
CA ALA A 107 0.53 -0.09 19.40
C ALA A 107 0.50 0.84 20.62
N HIS A 108 0.28 2.15 20.40
CA HIS A 108 0.31 3.19 21.45
C HIS A 108 -1.07 3.79 21.74
N ALA A 109 -2.15 3.22 21.22
CA ALA A 109 -3.50 3.74 21.42
C ALA A 109 -3.95 3.64 22.89
N ASP A 110 -4.54 4.73 23.41
CA ASP A 110 -5.07 4.81 24.77
C ASP A 110 -6.49 4.21 24.90
N SER A 111 -7.21 4.10 23.78
CA SER A 111 -8.56 3.55 23.75
C SER A 111 -8.71 2.37 22.80
N VAL A 112 -9.56 1.39 23.17
CA VAL A 112 -9.85 0.20 22.35
C VAL A 112 -10.46 0.58 21.00
N ALA A 113 -11.31 1.60 20.95
CA ALA A 113 -11.92 2.06 19.71
C ALA A 113 -10.86 2.58 18.72
N ARG A 114 -9.94 3.44 19.19
CA ARG A 114 -8.84 3.99 18.41
C ARG A 114 -7.89 2.89 17.93
N GLN A 115 -7.56 1.96 18.83
CA GLN A 115 -6.73 0.79 18.51
C GLN A 115 -7.34 -0.05 17.38
N ARG A 116 -8.64 -0.36 17.45
CA ARG A 116 -9.35 -1.15 16.41
C ARG A 116 -9.34 -0.44 15.05
N ILE A 117 -9.56 0.87 15.03
CA ILE A 117 -9.57 1.67 13.80
C ILE A 117 -8.19 1.61 13.14
N PHE A 118 -7.12 1.88 13.88
CA PHE A 118 -5.77 1.85 13.32
C PHE A 118 -5.34 0.44 12.90
N CYS A 119 -5.72 -0.61 13.64
CA CYS A 119 -5.50 -1.99 13.19
C CYS A 119 -6.23 -2.27 11.86
N ALA A 120 -7.49 -1.90 11.74
CA ALA A 120 -8.23 -2.11 10.49
C ALA A 120 -7.59 -1.35 9.33
N MET A 121 -7.21 -0.08 9.52
CA MET A 121 -6.52 0.70 8.50
C MET A 121 -5.16 0.10 8.12
N MET A 122 -4.40 -0.42 9.06
CA MET A 122 -3.14 -1.12 8.82
C MET A 122 -3.34 -2.32 7.90
N TYR A 123 -4.30 -3.21 8.22
CA TYR A 123 -4.54 -4.41 7.40
C TYR A 123 -5.15 -4.08 6.04
N LEU A 124 -6.00 -3.06 5.94
CA LEU A 124 -6.48 -2.54 4.66
C LEU A 124 -5.33 -2.00 3.80
N ALA A 125 -4.42 -1.23 4.39
CA ALA A 125 -3.26 -0.70 3.68
C ALA A 125 -2.31 -1.80 3.22
N LEU A 126 -2.05 -2.83 4.06
CA LEU A 126 -1.27 -4.02 3.67
C LEU A 126 -1.92 -4.80 2.53
N GLY A 127 -3.24 -5.03 2.61
CA GLY A 127 -4.00 -5.73 1.56
C GLY A 127 -4.00 -4.95 0.25
N THR A 128 -4.24 -3.64 0.30
CA THR A 128 -4.17 -2.76 -0.89
C THR A 128 -2.76 -2.73 -1.47
N GLY A 129 -1.72 -2.62 -0.65
CA GLY A 129 -0.33 -2.70 -1.08
C GLY A 129 -0.01 -4.02 -1.80
N THR A 130 -0.58 -5.13 -1.32
CA THR A 130 -0.46 -6.44 -1.97
C THR A 130 -1.17 -6.47 -3.33
N LEU A 131 -2.33 -5.81 -3.46
CA LEU A 131 -3.05 -5.67 -4.73
C LEU A 131 -2.40 -4.66 -5.70
N ILE A 132 -1.40 -3.89 -5.27
CA ILE A 132 -0.62 -2.98 -6.13
C ILE A 132 0.61 -3.69 -6.71
N LYS A 133 1.42 -4.34 -5.89
CA LYS A 133 2.72 -4.89 -6.33
C LYS A 133 3.02 -6.29 -5.74
N GLY A 134 2.02 -7.00 -5.24
CA GLY A 134 2.17 -8.35 -4.70
C GLY A 134 2.86 -8.41 -3.35
N LEU A 135 3.68 -9.46 -3.13
CA LEU A 135 4.26 -9.76 -1.81
C LEU A 135 5.06 -8.60 -1.19
N ILE A 136 5.71 -7.78 -1.99
CA ILE A 136 6.50 -6.64 -1.49
C ILE A 136 5.63 -5.61 -0.74
N GLY A 137 4.32 -5.57 -1.04
CA GLY A 137 3.36 -4.71 -0.34
C GLY A 137 3.19 -5.06 1.13
N VAL A 138 3.41 -6.31 1.51
CA VAL A 138 3.27 -6.80 2.88
C VAL A 138 4.62 -7.13 3.52
N VAL A 139 5.57 -7.66 2.77
CA VAL A 139 6.86 -8.13 3.31
C VAL A 139 7.65 -6.99 3.96
N ILE A 140 7.78 -5.84 3.29
CA ILE A 140 8.54 -4.70 3.83
C ILE A 140 7.92 -4.18 5.15
N PRO A 141 6.62 -3.83 5.22
CA PRO A 141 6.03 -3.39 6.47
C PRO A 141 6.11 -4.45 7.59
N VAL A 142 5.86 -5.72 7.30
CA VAL A 142 5.93 -6.80 8.29
C VAL A 142 7.37 -6.97 8.80
N MET A 143 8.37 -6.87 7.94
CA MET A 143 9.77 -6.91 8.33
C MET A 143 10.14 -5.75 9.27
N VAL A 144 9.71 -4.54 8.95
CA VAL A 144 9.92 -3.36 9.82
C VAL A 144 9.23 -3.54 11.17
N ILE A 145 7.98 -4.01 11.18
CA ILE A 145 7.21 -4.31 12.40
C ILE A 145 7.92 -5.38 13.23
N PHE A 146 8.39 -6.44 12.60
CA PHE A 146 9.12 -7.52 13.25
C PHE A 146 10.39 -7.00 13.94
N PHE A 147 11.23 -6.24 13.23
CA PHE A 147 12.45 -5.68 13.82
C PHE A 147 12.15 -4.64 14.90
N TYR A 148 11.10 -3.85 14.76
CA TYR A 148 10.64 -2.93 15.80
C TYR A 148 10.28 -3.68 17.10
N MET A 149 9.55 -4.79 17.00
CA MET A 149 9.20 -5.62 18.16
C MET A 149 10.40 -6.37 18.73
N LEU A 150 11.28 -6.89 17.86
CA LEU A 150 12.48 -7.65 18.27
C LEU A 150 13.47 -6.78 19.02
N LEU A 151 13.86 -5.64 18.43
CA LEU A 151 14.85 -4.73 19.00
C LEU A 151 14.32 -4.02 20.26
N GLY A 152 13.04 -3.68 20.26
CA GLY A 152 12.36 -3.09 21.41
C GLY A 152 11.96 -4.08 22.49
N LYS A 153 12.10 -5.39 22.24
CA LYS A 153 11.59 -6.49 23.11
C LYS A 153 10.10 -6.34 23.46
N ARG A 154 9.30 -5.81 22.51
CA ARG A 154 7.89 -5.44 22.73
C ARG A 154 6.92 -6.46 22.12
N TRP A 155 7.09 -7.73 22.43
CA TRP A 155 6.25 -8.81 21.88
C TRP A 155 4.78 -8.74 22.32
N GLU A 156 4.48 -8.01 23.40
CA GLU A 156 3.12 -7.72 23.85
C GLU A 156 2.27 -6.97 22.80
N ILE A 157 2.92 -6.25 21.86
CA ILE A 157 2.24 -5.57 20.74
C ILE A 157 1.47 -6.55 19.85
N LEU A 158 1.93 -7.80 19.71
CA LEU A 158 1.20 -8.82 18.95
C LEU A 158 -0.26 -9.02 19.42
N ARG A 159 -0.50 -8.90 20.73
CA ARG A 159 -1.85 -8.97 21.29
C ARG A 159 -2.68 -7.72 20.98
N ARG A 160 -2.00 -6.58 20.78
CA ARG A 160 -2.65 -5.29 20.51
C ARG A 160 -3.05 -5.10 19.06
N ILE A 161 -2.40 -5.77 18.12
CA ILE A 161 -2.65 -5.60 16.68
C ILE A 161 -3.78 -6.49 16.13
N TYR A 162 -4.50 -7.21 16.98
CA TYR A 162 -5.64 -8.07 16.58
C TYR A 162 -5.30 -8.98 15.39
N LEU A 163 -4.24 -9.80 15.50
CA LEU A 163 -3.66 -10.55 14.40
C LEU A 163 -4.69 -11.40 13.62
N ILE A 164 -5.56 -12.16 14.33
CA ILE A 164 -6.55 -13.03 13.68
C ILE A 164 -7.61 -12.22 12.92
N PRO A 165 -8.36 -11.26 13.53
CA PRO A 165 -9.33 -10.47 12.78
C PRO A 165 -8.66 -9.61 11.70
N GLY A 166 -7.45 -9.14 11.93
CA GLY A 166 -6.68 -8.40 10.94
C GLY A 166 -6.30 -9.24 9.73
N MET A 167 -5.84 -10.48 9.94
CA MET A 167 -5.55 -11.42 8.85
C MET A 167 -6.81 -11.76 8.04
N LEU A 168 -7.96 -11.92 8.70
CA LEU A 168 -9.24 -12.13 8.00
C LEU A 168 -9.58 -10.93 7.13
N LEU A 169 -9.40 -9.70 7.63
CA LEU A 169 -9.62 -8.48 6.86
C LEU A 169 -8.65 -8.37 5.68
N PHE A 170 -7.36 -8.65 5.89
CA PHE A 170 -6.36 -8.71 4.83
C PHE A 170 -6.76 -9.71 3.73
N CYS A 171 -7.11 -10.93 4.11
CA CYS A 171 -7.57 -11.97 3.18
C CYS A 171 -8.84 -11.55 2.43
N ALA A 172 -9.80 -10.91 3.10
CA ALA A 172 -11.02 -10.41 2.48
C ALA A 172 -10.74 -9.35 1.40
N VAL A 173 -9.67 -8.55 1.54
CA VAL A 173 -9.25 -7.59 0.52
C VAL A 173 -8.50 -8.27 -0.63
N VAL A 174 -7.59 -9.19 -0.32
CA VAL A 174 -6.65 -9.74 -1.30
C VAL A 174 -7.25 -10.90 -2.09
N LEU A 175 -7.86 -11.89 -1.40
CA LEU A 175 -8.28 -13.14 -2.02
C LEU A 175 -9.32 -12.98 -3.13
N PRO A 176 -10.33 -12.08 -3.07
CA PRO A 176 -11.34 -12.00 -4.10
C PRO A 176 -10.76 -11.79 -5.50
N TRP A 177 -9.76 -10.91 -5.61
CA TRP A 177 -9.12 -10.70 -6.92
C TRP A 177 -8.24 -11.87 -7.34
N TYR A 178 -7.39 -12.40 -6.46
CA TYR A 178 -6.50 -13.52 -6.80
C TYR A 178 -7.28 -14.78 -7.21
N VAL A 179 -8.39 -15.08 -6.53
CA VAL A 179 -9.26 -16.22 -6.87
C VAL A 179 -9.90 -16.00 -8.23
N GLN A 180 -10.45 -14.81 -8.51
CA GLN A 180 -11.08 -14.52 -9.79
C GLN A 180 -10.07 -14.47 -10.95
N ALA A 181 -8.88 -13.90 -10.72
CA ALA A 181 -7.80 -13.85 -11.70
C ALA A 181 -7.36 -15.27 -12.09
N ASN A 182 -7.18 -16.15 -11.09
CA ASN A 182 -6.80 -17.55 -11.36
C ASN A 182 -7.93 -18.36 -12.01
N ALA A 183 -9.20 -18.09 -11.69
CA ALA A 183 -10.35 -18.75 -12.31
C ALA A 183 -10.49 -18.37 -13.79
N ARG A 184 -10.18 -17.13 -14.17
CA ARG A 184 -10.20 -16.66 -15.56
C ARG A 184 -8.94 -17.01 -16.34
N ASN A 185 -7.80 -17.12 -15.66
CA ASN A 185 -6.50 -17.42 -16.26
C ASN A 185 -5.88 -18.63 -15.54
N PRO A 186 -6.23 -19.86 -15.94
CA PRO A 186 -5.73 -21.08 -15.29
C PRO A 186 -4.20 -21.13 -15.29
N GLY A 187 -3.61 -21.38 -14.11
CA GLY A 187 -2.16 -21.37 -13.93
C GLY A 187 -1.56 -20.03 -13.50
N PHE A 188 -2.35 -18.95 -13.42
CA PHE A 188 -1.90 -17.62 -13.00
C PHE A 188 -1.19 -17.64 -11.66
N LEU A 189 -1.76 -18.24 -10.61
CA LEU A 189 -1.15 -18.28 -9.29
C LEU A 189 0.20 -19.00 -9.26
N SER A 190 0.32 -20.09 -10.01
CA SER A 190 1.59 -20.82 -10.14
C SER A 190 2.66 -19.96 -10.83
N TYR A 191 2.30 -19.33 -11.96
CA TYR A 191 3.16 -18.39 -12.68
C TYR A 191 3.58 -17.22 -11.78
N TYR A 192 2.60 -16.55 -11.14
CA TYR A 192 2.82 -15.34 -10.34
C TYR A 192 3.68 -15.62 -9.11
N ILE A 193 3.43 -16.72 -8.38
CA ILE A 193 4.20 -17.05 -7.17
C ILE A 193 5.61 -17.52 -7.54
N TRP A 194 5.76 -18.44 -8.49
CA TRP A 194 7.06 -19.06 -8.77
C TRP A 194 7.93 -18.26 -9.72
N GLN A 195 7.38 -17.78 -10.82
CA GLN A 195 8.20 -17.11 -11.85
C GLN A 195 8.44 -15.63 -11.52
N GLU A 196 7.42 -14.89 -11.04
CA GLU A 196 7.59 -13.47 -10.75
C GLU A 196 8.32 -13.21 -9.42
N HIS A 197 8.25 -14.09 -8.42
CA HIS A 197 8.87 -13.85 -7.12
C HIS A 197 10.12 -14.66 -6.85
N PHE A 198 10.31 -15.82 -7.48
CA PHE A 198 11.47 -16.69 -7.25
C PHE A 198 12.28 -17.02 -8.52
N GLY A 199 11.75 -16.76 -9.72
CA GLY A 199 12.38 -17.09 -10.98
C GLY A 199 13.15 -15.93 -11.64
N ARG A 200 13.15 -14.74 -11.05
CA ARG A 200 13.92 -13.56 -11.51
C ARG A 200 15.14 -13.33 -10.68
#